data_7bc29ef864d9092fa267a34d0bed6365
#
_entry.id   7bc29ef864d9092fa267a34d0bed6365
#
_cell.length_a   1.000
_cell.length_b   1.000
_cell.length_c   1.000
_cell.angle_alpha   90.00
_cell.angle_beta   90.00
_cell.angle_gamma   90.00
#
_symmetry.space_group_name_H-M   'P 1'
#
loop_
_entity.id
_entity.type
_entity.pdbx_description
1 polymer ?
#
loop_
_entity_poly.entity_id
_entity_poly.type
_entity_poly.pdbx_seq_one_letter_code
_entity_poly.pdbx_strand_id
1 'polypeptide(L)'
;MNGGVDLRILGIDPGYAIVGFGVLEYNSGKFTVVDYGAITTSADRDFNRRLKVIYDDMTEIITTYKPDEMGIEKLFFNTNEKTAIDVAQARGVTLLPAIIRNIPIYEYTPLQVKCSIVGYGRAEKKQVQEMTKTMLHLKAIPKPDDTADAVAIAITHGLSVNTRRVMKNFEEK
;
A
#
# COMPACT_ATOMS: atom_id res chain seq x y z
N MET A 1 2.77 16.62 -26.47
CA MET A 1 3.38 16.81 -25.14
C MET A 1 2.79 15.75 -24.24
N ASN A 2 3.52 14.66 -23.95
CA ASN A 2 3.08 13.64 -23.00
C ASN A 2 3.21 14.23 -21.59
N GLY A 3 2.12 14.80 -21.07
CA GLY A 3 2.05 15.21 -19.68
C GLY A 3 2.13 13.98 -18.79
N GLY A 4 3.32 13.58 -18.40
CA GLY A 4 3.54 12.57 -17.40
C GLY A 4 2.88 13.01 -16.09
N VAL A 5 2.34 12.05 -15.36
CA VAL A 5 1.76 12.30 -14.05
C VAL A 5 2.85 12.15 -13.03
N ASP A 6 3.20 13.24 -12.39
CA ASP A 6 3.95 13.17 -11.14
C ASP A 6 2.97 12.84 -10.02
N LEU A 7 3.11 11.67 -9.44
CA LEU A 7 2.23 11.18 -8.39
C LEU A 7 3.06 10.57 -7.27
N ARG A 8 2.87 11.07 -6.04
CA ARG A 8 3.43 10.42 -4.84
C ARG A 8 2.42 9.47 -4.26
N ILE A 9 2.78 8.20 -4.24
CA ILE A 9 1.91 7.09 -3.87
C ILE A 9 2.34 6.56 -2.51
N LEU A 10 1.37 6.36 -1.61
CA LEU A 10 1.53 5.59 -0.37
C LEU A 10 0.87 4.22 -0.54
N GLY A 11 1.66 3.16 -0.56
CA GLY A 11 1.18 1.79 -0.52
C GLY A 11 1.14 1.28 0.92
N ILE A 12 0.07 0.56 1.28
CA ILE A 12 -0.16 0.04 2.63
C ILE A 12 -0.56 -1.43 2.59
N ASP A 13 0.13 -2.23 3.39
CA ASP A 13 -0.29 -3.58 3.79
C ASP A 13 -0.79 -3.51 5.24
N PRO A 14 -2.13 -3.58 5.47
CA PRO A 14 -2.71 -3.30 6.78
C PRO A 14 -2.67 -4.51 7.71
N GLY A 15 -2.17 -4.34 8.91
CA GLY A 15 -2.23 -5.29 9.99
C GLY A 15 -2.37 -4.61 11.36
N TYR A 16 -2.65 -5.34 12.42
CA TYR A 16 -2.69 -4.78 13.77
C TYR A 16 -1.37 -4.98 14.56
N ALA A 17 -0.57 -5.97 14.18
CA ALA A 17 0.76 -6.20 14.73
C ALA A 17 1.83 -5.44 13.95
N ILE A 18 1.72 -5.48 12.63
CA ILE A 18 2.61 -4.82 11.69
C ILE A 18 1.75 -4.18 10.61
N VAL A 19 2.02 -2.92 10.29
CA VAL A 19 1.48 -2.23 9.11
C VAL A 19 2.65 -1.90 8.21
N GLY A 20 2.75 -2.53 7.05
CA GLY A 20 3.75 -2.19 6.04
C GLY A 20 3.39 -0.89 5.33
N PHE A 21 4.39 -0.06 5.02
CA PHE A 21 4.21 1.11 4.15
C PHE A 21 5.32 1.22 3.11
N GLY A 22 4.98 1.79 1.96
CA GLY A 22 5.94 2.15 0.92
C GLY A 22 5.53 3.45 0.25
N VAL A 23 6.46 4.40 0.15
CA VAL A 23 6.25 5.70 -0.49
C VAL A 23 7.07 5.75 -1.78
N LEU A 24 6.38 5.87 -2.91
CA LEU A 24 7.00 5.92 -4.23
C LEU A 24 6.58 7.20 -4.96
N GLU A 25 7.48 7.75 -5.73
CA GLU A 25 7.15 8.70 -6.79
C GLU A 25 6.97 7.95 -8.11
N TYR A 26 5.90 8.24 -8.81
CA TYR A 26 5.57 7.68 -10.11
C TYR A 26 5.52 8.79 -11.16
N ASN A 27 6.38 8.69 -12.17
CA ASN A 27 6.40 9.61 -13.29
C ASN A 27 6.51 8.84 -14.60
N SER A 28 5.49 8.93 -15.45
CA SER A 28 5.50 8.39 -16.83
C SER A 28 6.01 6.95 -16.95
N GLY A 29 5.59 6.07 -16.03
CA GLY A 29 5.96 4.65 -16.02
C GLY A 29 7.24 4.34 -15.23
N LYS A 30 7.89 5.33 -14.66
CA LYS A 30 9.08 5.16 -13.81
C LYS A 30 8.72 5.34 -12.33
N PHE A 31 9.30 4.50 -11.50
CA PHE A 31 9.17 4.58 -10.06
C PHE A 31 10.47 5.02 -9.42
N THR A 32 10.38 5.91 -8.44
CA THR A 32 11.49 6.29 -7.55
C THR A 32 11.06 6.02 -6.12
N VAL A 33 11.91 5.33 -5.37
CA VAL A 33 11.65 5.07 -3.95
C VAL A 33 11.93 6.33 -3.15
N VAL A 34 10.94 6.78 -2.39
CA VAL A 34 11.11 7.87 -1.41
C VAL A 34 11.46 7.28 -0.06
N ASP A 35 10.64 6.33 0.44
CA ASP A 35 10.87 5.62 1.69
C ASP A 35 10.01 4.37 1.78
N TYR A 36 10.33 3.47 2.70
CA TYR A 36 9.51 2.32 3.05
C TYR A 36 9.86 1.81 4.44
N GLY A 37 8.92 1.15 5.09
CA GLY A 37 9.11 0.62 6.43
C GLY A 37 7.88 -0.08 6.97
N ALA A 38 7.85 -0.26 8.28
CA ALA A 38 6.73 -0.86 8.97
C ALA A 38 6.46 -0.17 10.31
N ILE A 39 5.18 0.06 10.60
CA ILE A 39 4.68 0.39 11.93
C ILE A 39 4.55 -0.92 12.69
N THR A 40 5.22 -1.03 13.83
CA THR A 40 5.16 -2.23 14.66
C THR A 40 4.52 -1.92 16.01
N THR A 41 3.52 -2.72 16.39
CA THR A 41 2.87 -2.60 17.69
C THR A 41 3.20 -3.80 18.58
N SER A 42 3.60 -3.53 19.82
CA SER A 42 3.98 -4.59 20.76
C SER A 42 2.77 -5.38 21.27
N ALA A 43 2.91 -6.72 21.37
CA ALA A 43 1.85 -7.63 21.79
C ALA A 43 1.49 -7.53 23.29
N ASP A 44 2.40 -6.97 24.11
CA ASP A 44 2.19 -6.73 25.56
C ASP A 44 1.33 -5.48 25.83
N ARG A 45 1.08 -4.66 24.81
CA ARG A 45 0.21 -3.49 24.94
C ARG A 45 -1.26 -3.86 24.78
N ASP A 46 -2.11 -3.16 25.53
CA ASP A 46 -3.55 -3.14 25.31
C ASP A 46 -3.88 -2.80 23.85
N PHE A 47 -4.86 -3.50 23.30
CA PHE A 47 -5.25 -3.38 21.88
C PHE A 47 -5.61 -1.93 21.50
N ASN A 48 -6.34 -1.20 22.35
CA ASN A 48 -6.71 0.20 22.06
C ASN A 48 -5.48 1.11 21.96
N ARG A 49 -4.45 0.85 22.77
CA ARG A 49 -3.18 1.58 22.69
C ARG A 49 -2.43 1.24 21.40
N ARG A 50 -2.53 0.01 20.92
CA ARG A 50 -1.95 -0.39 19.63
C ARG A 50 -2.63 0.36 18.48
N LEU A 51 -3.96 0.49 18.49
CA LEU A 51 -4.71 1.29 17.52
C LEU A 51 -4.24 2.75 17.53
N LYS A 52 -4.01 3.32 18.73
CA LYS A 52 -3.48 4.69 18.83
C LYS A 52 -2.09 4.83 18.19
N VAL A 53 -1.18 3.89 18.41
CA VAL A 53 0.14 3.90 17.76
C VAL A 53 0.01 3.88 16.25
N ILE A 54 -0.83 2.99 15.69
CA ILE A 54 -1.08 2.92 14.26
C ILE A 54 -1.58 4.26 13.73
N TYR A 55 -2.53 4.90 14.42
CA TYR A 55 -3.06 6.20 14.02
C TYR A 55 -1.99 7.30 14.03
N ASP A 56 -1.21 7.39 15.10
CA ASP A 56 -0.20 8.43 15.28
C ASP A 56 0.89 8.28 14.19
N ASP A 57 1.44 7.07 14.00
CA ASP A 57 2.49 6.80 13.03
C ASP A 57 2.00 6.97 11.58
N MET A 58 0.78 6.54 11.26
CA MET A 58 0.17 6.81 9.95
C MET A 58 -0.03 8.31 9.71
N THR A 59 -0.41 9.06 10.75
CA THR A 59 -0.54 10.51 10.68
C THR A 59 0.80 11.17 10.40
N GLU A 60 1.87 10.70 11.03
CA GLU A 60 3.24 11.18 10.83
C GLU A 60 3.73 10.87 9.40
N ILE A 61 3.55 9.62 8.92
CA ILE A 61 3.90 9.21 7.56
C ILE A 61 3.21 10.11 6.53
N ILE A 62 1.89 10.29 6.64
CA ILE A 62 1.12 11.11 5.69
C ILE A 62 1.53 12.59 5.76
N THR A 63 1.81 13.10 6.96
CA THR A 63 2.23 14.50 7.14
C THR A 63 3.63 14.75 6.57
N THR A 64 4.53 13.78 6.74
CA THR A 64 5.93 13.87 6.29
C THR A 64 6.01 13.73 4.78
N TYR A 65 5.40 12.69 4.22
CA TYR A 65 5.58 12.36 2.81
C TYR A 65 4.53 13.01 1.90
N LYS A 66 3.40 13.46 2.42
CA LYS A 66 2.32 14.15 1.68
C LYS A 66 1.95 13.41 0.39
N PRO A 67 1.49 12.15 0.48
CA PRO A 67 1.11 11.39 -0.70
C PRO A 67 -0.12 12.00 -1.38
N ASP A 68 -0.16 11.91 -2.71
CA ASP A 68 -1.31 12.34 -3.51
C ASP A 68 -2.43 11.30 -3.51
N GLU A 69 -2.07 10.02 -3.50
CA GLU A 69 -2.99 8.88 -3.50
C GLU A 69 -2.47 7.75 -2.61
N MET A 70 -3.39 6.95 -2.07
CA MET A 70 -3.07 5.76 -1.27
C MET A 70 -3.59 4.50 -1.96
N GLY A 71 -2.72 3.50 -2.10
CA GLY A 71 -3.09 2.12 -2.42
C GLY A 71 -3.07 1.26 -1.15
N ILE A 72 -4.07 0.42 -0.94
CA ILE A 72 -4.14 -0.47 0.23
C ILE A 72 -4.59 -1.86 -0.19
N GLU A 73 -4.11 -2.91 0.50
CA GLU A 73 -4.61 -4.25 0.28
C GLU A 73 -6.08 -4.39 0.69
N LYS A 74 -6.86 -5.05 -0.19
CA LYS A 74 -8.24 -5.38 0.13
C LYS A 74 -8.28 -6.58 1.07
N LEU A 75 -8.91 -6.42 2.23
CA LEU A 75 -9.09 -7.51 3.18
C LEU A 75 -10.08 -8.55 2.65
N PHE A 76 -9.71 -9.82 2.77
CA PHE A 76 -10.57 -10.96 2.58
C PHE A 76 -10.65 -11.77 3.87
N PHE A 77 -11.83 -11.92 4.42
CA PHE A 77 -12.07 -12.71 5.63
C PHE A 77 -12.26 -14.17 5.25
N ASN A 78 -11.18 -14.91 5.00
CA ASN A 78 -11.33 -16.31 4.56
C ASN A 78 -11.10 -17.38 5.63
N THR A 79 -10.44 -17.12 6.77
CA THR A 79 -10.06 -18.24 7.65
C THR A 79 -9.87 -17.96 9.14
N ASN A 80 -9.87 -16.74 9.62
CA ASN A 80 -9.55 -16.46 11.02
C ASN A 80 -10.56 -15.49 11.66
N GLU A 81 -11.75 -15.99 11.99
CA GLU A 81 -12.82 -15.20 12.63
C GLU A 81 -12.38 -14.54 13.94
N LYS A 82 -11.44 -15.17 14.67
CA LYS A 82 -10.96 -14.66 15.98
C LYS A 82 -10.20 -13.34 15.88
N THR A 83 -9.48 -13.10 14.77
CA THR A 83 -8.68 -11.87 14.58
C THR A 83 -9.31 -10.91 13.56
N ALA A 84 -10.41 -11.32 12.92
CA ALA A 84 -11.05 -10.52 11.88
C ALA A 84 -11.50 -9.14 12.37
N ILE A 85 -12.05 -9.08 13.59
CA ILE A 85 -12.52 -7.83 14.20
C ILE A 85 -11.32 -6.91 14.49
N ASP A 86 -10.23 -7.44 15.06
CA ASP A 86 -9.04 -6.66 15.38
C ASP A 86 -8.37 -6.11 14.11
N VAL A 87 -8.28 -6.94 13.07
CA VAL A 87 -7.75 -6.53 11.76
C VAL A 87 -8.63 -5.46 11.12
N ALA A 88 -9.96 -5.59 11.18
CA ALA A 88 -10.88 -4.60 10.64
C ALA A 88 -10.79 -3.25 11.38
N GLN A 89 -10.66 -3.28 12.71
CA GLN A 89 -10.48 -2.06 13.51
C GLN A 89 -9.13 -1.38 13.20
N ALA A 90 -8.05 -2.14 13.15
CA ALA A 90 -6.72 -1.62 12.79
C ALA A 90 -6.72 -1.02 11.38
N ARG A 91 -7.38 -1.68 10.42
CA ARG A 91 -7.53 -1.14 9.05
C ARG A 91 -8.29 0.18 9.02
N GLY A 92 -9.40 0.28 9.76
CA GLY A 92 -10.16 1.52 9.87
C GLY A 92 -9.30 2.68 10.38
N VAL A 93 -8.51 2.42 11.42
CA VAL A 93 -7.58 3.40 11.99
C VAL A 93 -6.44 3.75 11.03
N THR A 94 -5.93 2.79 10.28
CA THR A 94 -4.91 3.01 9.24
C THR A 94 -5.39 3.95 8.12
N LEU A 95 -6.67 3.83 7.73
CA LEU A 95 -7.26 4.66 6.68
C LEU A 95 -7.62 6.09 7.16
N LEU A 96 -7.97 6.24 8.43
CA LEU A 96 -8.54 7.48 8.96
C LEU A 96 -7.66 8.72 8.72
N PRO A 97 -6.33 8.71 8.90
CA PRO A 97 -5.47 9.86 8.62
C PRO A 97 -5.49 10.33 7.16
N ALA A 98 -5.64 9.39 6.21
CA ALA A 98 -5.77 9.71 4.79
C ALA A 98 -7.15 10.31 4.47
N ILE A 99 -8.21 9.75 5.05
CA ILE A 99 -9.59 10.24 4.89
C ILE A 99 -9.71 11.68 5.40
N ILE A 100 -9.16 11.97 6.59
CA ILE A 100 -9.18 13.32 7.19
C ILE A 100 -8.49 14.35 6.28
N ARG A 101 -7.48 13.93 5.51
CA ARG A 101 -6.76 14.80 4.57
C ARG A 101 -7.28 14.77 3.14
N ASN A 102 -8.42 14.10 2.89
CA ASN A 102 -9.03 13.93 1.58
C ASN A 102 -8.08 13.29 0.54
N ILE A 103 -7.19 12.39 0.98
CA ILE A 103 -6.32 11.63 0.09
C ILE A 103 -7.16 10.49 -0.51
N PRO A 104 -7.26 10.38 -1.85
CA PRO A 104 -7.96 9.28 -2.49
C PRO A 104 -7.36 7.94 -2.14
N ILE A 105 -8.21 6.95 -1.82
CA ILE A 105 -7.80 5.60 -1.40
C ILE A 105 -8.31 4.57 -2.42
N TYR A 106 -7.43 3.66 -2.84
CA TYR A 106 -7.71 2.62 -3.82
C TYR A 106 -7.33 1.25 -3.25
N GLU A 107 -8.22 0.27 -3.42
CA GLU A 107 -8.04 -1.07 -2.91
C GLU A 107 -7.54 -2.03 -4.00
N TYR A 108 -6.61 -2.91 -3.63
CA TYR A 108 -6.05 -3.92 -4.51
C TYR A 108 -6.14 -5.31 -3.87
N THR A 109 -6.66 -6.28 -4.63
CA THR A 109 -6.65 -7.68 -4.20
C THR A 109 -5.25 -8.28 -4.35
N PRO A 110 -4.90 -9.33 -3.58
CA PRO A 110 -3.64 -10.07 -3.78
C PRO A 110 -3.46 -10.55 -5.23
N LEU A 111 -4.54 -10.94 -5.88
CA LEU A 111 -4.54 -11.36 -7.28
C LEU A 111 -4.13 -10.21 -8.21
N GLN A 112 -4.69 -9.02 -8.01
CA GLN A 112 -4.35 -7.83 -8.80
C GLN A 112 -2.88 -7.44 -8.61
N VAL A 113 -2.36 -7.49 -7.37
CA VAL A 113 -0.95 -7.21 -7.09
C VAL A 113 -0.05 -8.20 -7.83
N LYS A 114 -0.32 -9.51 -7.73
CA LYS A 114 0.44 -10.54 -8.44
C LYS A 114 0.44 -10.33 -9.95
N CYS A 115 -0.74 -10.10 -10.54
CA CYS A 115 -0.86 -9.84 -11.97
C CYS A 115 -0.13 -8.58 -12.40
N SER A 116 -0.18 -7.51 -11.62
CA SER A 116 0.50 -6.24 -11.95
C SER A 116 2.01 -6.35 -11.88
N ILE A 117 2.55 -7.06 -10.88
CA ILE A 117 3.99 -7.15 -10.63
C ILE A 117 4.65 -8.22 -11.50
N VAL A 118 4.05 -9.42 -11.60
CA VAL A 118 4.67 -10.61 -12.23
C VAL A 118 3.99 -10.99 -13.53
N GLY A 119 2.79 -10.48 -13.81
CA GLY A 119 2.03 -10.76 -15.03
C GLY A 119 1.06 -11.94 -14.92
N TYR A 120 1.03 -12.69 -13.81
CA TYR A 120 0.12 -13.81 -13.60
C TYR A 120 -0.27 -14.01 -12.11
N GLY A 121 -1.51 -14.45 -11.88
CA GLY A 121 -2.10 -14.48 -10.54
C GLY A 121 -1.66 -15.65 -9.64
N ARG A 122 -1.02 -16.70 -10.20
CA ARG A 122 -0.51 -17.86 -9.43
C ARG A 122 0.92 -17.67 -8.94
N ALA A 123 1.49 -16.46 -9.08
CA ALA A 123 2.84 -16.16 -8.61
C ALA A 123 2.96 -16.41 -7.10
N GLU A 124 4.08 -16.97 -6.70
CA GLU A 124 4.43 -17.13 -5.29
C GLU A 124 4.85 -15.78 -4.68
N LYS A 125 4.69 -15.64 -3.36
CA LYS A 125 5.09 -14.43 -2.64
C LYS A 125 6.53 -14.01 -2.94
N LYS A 126 7.45 -14.97 -2.95
CA LYS A 126 8.87 -14.72 -3.24
C LYS A 126 9.09 -14.13 -4.65
N GLN A 127 8.33 -14.56 -5.63
CA GLN A 127 8.43 -14.05 -7.00
C GLN A 127 7.97 -12.58 -7.07
N VAL A 128 6.90 -12.23 -6.36
CA VAL A 128 6.43 -10.84 -6.25
C VAL A 128 7.49 -9.97 -5.58
N GLN A 129 8.08 -10.43 -4.48
CA GLN A 129 9.12 -9.70 -3.74
C GLN A 129 10.38 -9.47 -4.59
N GLU A 130 10.87 -10.51 -5.31
CA GLU A 130 12.04 -10.38 -6.18
C GLU A 130 11.76 -9.44 -7.37
N MET A 131 10.58 -9.52 -7.97
CA MET A 131 10.22 -8.62 -9.05
C MET A 131 10.07 -7.17 -8.55
N THR A 132 9.45 -6.95 -7.41
CA THR A 132 9.35 -5.63 -6.75
C THR A 132 10.74 -5.02 -6.53
N LYS A 133 11.67 -5.82 -5.97
CA LYS A 133 13.08 -5.43 -5.79
C LYS A 133 13.72 -5.03 -7.12
N THR A 134 13.50 -5.83 -8.17
CA THR A 134 14.07 -5.59 -9.50
C THR A 134 13.53 -4.32 -10.14
N MET A 135 12.21 -4.11 -10.10
CA MET A 135 11.54 -2.92 -10.67
C MET A 135 12.01 -1.60 -10.03
N LEU A 136 12.35 -1.65 -8.75
CA LEU A 136 12.82 -0.48 -7.99
C LEU A 136 14.34 -0.41 -7.84
N HIS A 137 15.09 -1.33 -8.45
CA HIS A 137 16.55 -1.41 -8.34
C HIS A 137 17.06 -1.45 -6.89
N LEU A 138 16.32 -2.11 -5.99
CA LEU A 138 16.69 -2.21 -4.58
C LEU A 138 17.86 -3.18 -4.37
N LYS A 139 18.70 -2.91 -3.38
CA LYS A 139 19.83 -3.80 -3.01
C LYS A 139 19.35 -5.11 -2.38
N ALA A 140 18.24 -5.06 -1.65
CA ALA A 140 17.65 -6.21 -0.96
C ALA A 140 16.12 -6.11 -0.98
N ILE A 141 15.43 -7.24 -0.77
CA ILE A 141 13.98 -7.26 -0.54
C ILE A 141 13.70 -6.50 0.76
N PRO A 142 12.74 -5.53 0.77
CA PRO A 142 12.31 -4.85 1.99
C PRO A 142 11.87 -5.82 3.08
N LYS A 143 12.17 -5.48 4.32
CA LYS A 143 11.78 -6.27 5.50
C LYS A 143 11.14 -5.36 6.56
N PRO A 144 10.19 -5.86 7.35
CA PRO A 144 9.56 -7.19 7.27
C PRO A 144 8.78 -7.40 5.96
N ASP A 145 8.18 -8.60 5.79
CA ASP A 145 7.46 -8.97 4.56
C ASP A 145 6.33 -8.01 4.23
N ASP A 146 5.61 -7.51 5.24
CA ASP A 146 4.54 -6.51 5.12
C ASP A 146 5.05 -5.23 4.42
N THR A 147 6.30 -4.84 4.64
CA THR A 147 6.94 -3.72 3.92
C THR A 147 7.07 -4.01 2.43
N ALA A 148 7.52 -5.21 2.07
CA ALA A 148 7.65 -5.60 0.66
C ALA A 148 6.28 -5.66 -0.03
N ASP A 149 5.25 -6.15 0.67
CA ASP A 149 3.88 -6.21 0.18
C ASP A 149 3.31 -4.80 -0.02
N ALA A 150 3.52 -3.88 0.91
CA ALA A 150 3.13 -2.47 0.79
C ALA A 150 3.79 -1.76 -0.40
N VAL A 151 5.08 -2.01 -0.63
CA VAL A 151 5.81 -1.47 -1.78
C VAL A 151 5.26 -2.03 -3.09
N ALA A 152 4.93 -3.33 -3.15
CA ALA A 152 4.28 -3.94 -4.31
C ALA A 152 2.90 -3.34 -4.59
N ILE A 153 2.12 -3.00 -3.55
CA ILE A 153 0.85 -2.30 -3.67
C ILE A 153 1.05 -0.90 -4.26
N ALA A 154 2.06 -0.15 -3.82
CA ALA A 154 2.36 1.17 -4.38
C ALA A 154 2.71 1.10 -5.88
N ILE A 155 3.51 0.11 -6.31
CA ILE A 155 3.79 -0.13 -7.73
C ILE A 155 2.51 -0.46 -8.50
N THR A 156 1.70 -1.39 -7.97
CA THR A 156 0.42 -1.79 -8.57
C THR A 156 -0.49 -0.57 -8.78
N HIS A 157 -0.54 0.31 -7.78
CA HIS A 157 -1.29 1.55 -7.87
C HIS A 157 -0.79 2.45 -9.01
N GLY A 158 0.51 2.70 -9.08
CA GLY A 158 1.12 3.51 -10.14
C GLY A 158 0.86 2.94 -11.55
N LEU A 159 1.00 1.62 -11.73
CA LEU A 159 0.73 0.97 -13.01
C LEU A 159 -0.76 1.09 -13.43
N SER A 160 -1.68 1.17 -12.46
CA SER A 160 -3.13 1.30 -12.73
C SER A 160 -3.58 2.72 -13.08
N VAL A 161 -2.76 3.76 -12.82
CA VAL A 161 -3.14 5.17 -13.02
C VAL A 161 -3.59 5.46 -14.45
N ASN A 162 -2.82 5.03 -15.43
CA ASN A 162 -3.15 5.29 -16.84
C ASN A 162 -4.45 4.60 -17.26
N THR A 163 -4.65 3.35 -16.84
CA THR A 163 -5.88 2.60 -17.13
C THR A 163 -7.11 3.27 -16.51
N ARG A 164 -7.01 3.71 -15.26
CA ARG A 164 -8.11 4.41 -14.57
C ARG A 164 -8.46 5.73 -15.25
N ARG A 165 -7.47 6.49 -15.72
CA ARG A 165 -7.70 7.75 -16.46
C ARG A 165 -8.41 7.54 -17.79
N VAL A 166 -8.01 6.50 -18.53
CA VAL A 166 -8.66 6.15 -19.77
C VAL A 166 -10.11 5.77 -19.50
N MET A 167 -10.40 4.92 -18.51
CA MET A 167 -11.75 4.52 -18.14
C MET A 167 -12.62 5.73 -17.74
N LYS A 168 -12.11 6.62 -16.89
CA LYS A 168 -12.85 7.83 -16.48
C LYS A 168 -13.26 8.70 -17.66
N ASN A 169 -12.39 8.87 -18.66
CA ASN A 169 -12.70 9.64 -19.87
C ASN A 169 -13.78 8.98 -20.76
N PHE A 170 -14.04 7.67 -20.60
CA PHE A 170 -15.13 6.99 -21.29
C PHE A 170 -16.46 7.10 -20.55
N GLU A 171 -16.46 7.24 -19.23
CA GLU A 171 -17.66 7.38 -18.39
C GLU A 171 -18.24 8.81 -18.42
N GLU A 172 -17.41 9.80 -18.72
CA GLU A 172 -17.81 11.22 -18.81
C GLU A 172 -18.30 11.65 -20.21
N LYS A 173 -18.38 10.73 -21.18
CA LYS A 173 -18.92 10.94 -22.53
C LYS A 173 -20.26 10.27 -22.73
#